data_f1b07b51d6fc22c4a116d1608a436cc5
#
_entry.id   f1b07b51d6fc22c4a116d1608a436cc5
#
_cell.length_a   1.000
_cell.length_b   1.000
_cell.length_c   1.000
_cell.angle_alpha   90.00
_cell.angle_beta   90.00
_cell.angle_gamma   90.00
#
_symmetry.space_group_name_H-M   'P 1'
#
loop_
_entity.id
_entity.type
_entity.pdbx_description
1 polymer ?
#
loop_
_entity_poly.entity_id
_entity_poly.type
_entity_poly.pdbx_seq_one_letter_code
_entity_poly.pdbx_strand_id
1 'polypeptide(L)'
;MIRRELRASLIAVVVLTAVFGFAYPAVMTGFAEVAFHHQANGSLITKNGKVVGSELAAQSFAKPQYFHERPSATTPPYNPGATTFSNLGPTSDALKKQVQAAIAQILKTEGPYNPGLTVHEIPVDAVTTSGSGIDPDISPAYAALQARRVAAVRHMSLGEVKKLISQNTDGRSLGFFGEPGVNVLELNLALDRHAA
;
A
#
# COMPACT_ATOMS: atom_id res chain seq x y z
N MET A 1 -21.72 -35.56 -39.23
CA MET A 1 -21.91 -34.42 -38.32
C MET A 1 -20.76 -34.32 -37.31
N ILE A 2 -20.48 -35.28 -36.49
CA ILE A 2 -19.47 -35.23 -35.39
C ILE A 2 -18.07 -34.80 -35.87
N ARG A 3 -17.55 -35.36 -36.97
CA ARG A 3 -16.23 -34.99 -37.52
C ARG A 3 -16.11 -33.51 -37.95
N ARG A 4 -17.19 -32.92 -38.44
CA ARG A 4 -17.22 -31.50 -38.84
C ARG A 4 -17.22 -30.62 -37.60
N GLU A 5 -18.02 -30.95 -36.61
CA GLU A 5 -18.10 -30.22 -35.35
C GLU A 5 -16.77 -30.30 -34.57
N LEU A 6 -16.16 -31.48 -34.48
CA LEU A 6 -14.84 -31.67 -33.86
C LEU A 6 -13.75 -30.85 -34.56
N ARG A 7 -13.77 -30.83 -35.91
CA ARG A 7 -12.79 -30.01 -36.66
C ARG A 7 -13.01 -28.52 -36.41
N ALA A 8 -14.25 -28.04 -36.40
CA ALA A 8 -14.58 -26.66 -36.14
C ALA A 8 -14.17 -26.25 -34.72
N SER A 9 -14.48 -27.08 -33.72
CA SER A 9 -14.10 -26.86 -32.32
C SER A 9 -12.58 -26.84 -32.11
N LEU A 10 -11.86 -27.77 -32.75
CA LEU A 10 -10.39 -27.80 -32.66
C LEU A 10 -9.76 -26.54 -33.32
N ILE A 11 -10.24 -26.13 -34.47
CA ILE A 11 -9.77 -24.91 -35.12
C ILE A 11 -10.07 -23.69 -34.24
N ALA A 12 -11.28 -23.60 -33.69
CA ALA A 12 -11.66 -22.51 -32.80
C ALA A 12 -10.76 -22.44 -31.58
N VAL A 13 -10.49 -23.56 -30.92
CA VAL A 13 -9.57 -23.62 -29.75
C VAL A 13 -8.17 -23.15 -30.15
N VAL A 14 -7.62 -23.68 -31.26
CA VAL A 14 -6.27 -23.28 -31.71
C VAL A 14 -6.21 -21.79 -32.04
N VAL A 15 -7.17 -21.27 -32.78
CA VAL A 15 -7.23 -19.86 -33.18
C VAL A 15 -7.38 -18.95 -31.95
N LEU A 16 -8.31 -19.27 -31.06
CA LEU A 16 -8.54 -18.47 -29.84
C LEU A 16 -7.33 -18.54 -28.90
N THR A 17 -6.67 -19.68 -28.79
CA THR A 17 -5.43 -19.81 -28.01
C THR A 17 -4.32 -18.97 -28.62
N ALA A 18 -4.15 -19.00 -29.97
CA ALA A 18 -3.14 -18.18 -30.64
C ALA A 18 -3.41 -16.68 -30.45
N VAL A 19 -4.68 -16.27 -30.58
CA VAL A 19 -5.05 -14.83 -30.46
C VAL A 19 -4.98 -14.39 -28.98
N PHE A 20 -5.69 -15.05 -28.08
CA PHE A 20 -5.80 -14.57 -26.69
C PHE A 20 -4.68 -15.09 -25.77
N GLY A 21 -4.05 -16.21 -26.10
CA GLY A 21 -2.94 -16.75 -25.31
C GLY A 21 -1.56 -16.17 -25.70
N PHE A 22 -1.40 -15.71 -26.93
CA PHE A 22 -0.10 -15.22 -27.41
C PHE A 22 -0.17 -13.82 -28.02
N ALA A 23 -0.95 -13.62 -29.09
CA ALA A 23 -0.92 -12.35 -29.84
C ALA A 23 -1.38 -11.16 -28.97
N TYR A 24 -2.53 -11.27 -28.33
CA TYR A 24 -3.06 -10.20 -27.47
C TYR A 24 -2.13 -9.88 -26.27
N PRO A 25 -1.67 -10.84 -25.45
CA PRO A 25 -0.72 -10.53 -24.38
C PRO A 25 0.58 -9.92 -24.88
N ALA A 26 1.14 -10.39 -26.00
CA ALA A 26 2.36 -9.82 -26.56
C ALA A 26 2.19 -8.36 -26.99
N VAL A 27 1.08 -8.03 -27.67
CA VAL A 27 0.75 -6.66 -28.07
C VAL A 27 0.56 -5.76 -26.85
N MET A 28 -0.21 -6.22 -25.84
CA MET A 28 -0.45 -5.44 -24.61
C MET A 28 0.82 -5.22 -23.81
N THR A 29 1.67 -6.25 -23.67
CA THR A 29 2.95 -6.12 -23.01
C THR A 29 3.87 -5.14 -23.73
N GLY A 30 3.99 -5.26 -25.06
CA GLY A 30 4.79 -4.33 -25.86
C GLY A 30 4.30 -2.88 -25.76
N PHE A 31 2.98 -2.68 -25.78
CA PHE A 31 2.39 -1.34 -25.58
C PHE A 31 2.68 -0.81 -24.17
N ALA A 32 2.50 -1.63 -23.13
CA ALA A 32 2.75 -1.24 -21.74
C ALA A 32 4.22 -0.88 -21.53
N GLU A 33 5.17 -1.65 -22.07
CA GLU A 33 6.60 -1.37 -21.99
C GLU A 33 6.99 -0.04 -22.66
N VAL A 34 6.35 0.30 -23.78
CA VAL A 34 6.67 1.55 -24.49
C VAL A 34 6.00 2.77 -23.86
N ALA A 35 4.72 2.65 -23.48
CA ALA A 35 3.93 3.77 -23.01
C ALA A 35 4.01 3.98 -21.49
N PHE A 36 4.23 2.91 -20.70
CA PHE A 36 4.13 2.89 -19.25
C PHE A 36 5.26 2.06 -18.60
N HIS A 37 6.49 2.21 -19.09
CA HIS A 37 7.63 1.37 -18.68
C HIS A 37 7.80 1.26 -17.16
N HIS A 38 7.70 2.36 -16.41
CA HIS A 38 7.82 2.35 -14.95
C HIS A 38 6.74 1.50 -14.28
N GLN A 39 5.47 1.70 -14.67
CA GLN A 39 4.32 0.96 -14.13
C GLN A 39 4.33 -0.50 -14.58
N ALA A 40 4.68 -0.77 -15.83
CA ALA A 40 4.78 -2.13 -16.38
C ALA A 40 5.81 -2.98 -15.63
N ASN A 41 6.85 -2.35 -15.09
CA ASN A 41 7.91 -2.99 -14.32
C ASN A 41 7.71 -2.89 -12.79
N GLY A 42 6.49 -2.60 -12.33
CA GLY A 42 6.11 -2.65 -10.92
C GLY A 42 6.49 -1.42 -10.11
N SER A 43 6.65 -0.24 -10.74
CA SER A 43 6.93 1.04 -10.09
C SER A 43 8.03 0.95 -9.03
N LEU A 44 9.16 0.35 -9.41
CA LEU A 44 10.27 0.10 -8.49
C LEU A 44 11.02 1.39 -8.15
N ILE A 45 11.23 1.61 -6.86
CA ILE A 45 12.05 2.70 -6.34
C ILE A 45 13.48 2.23 -6.13
N THR A 46 14.44 2.97 -6.69
CA THR A 46 15.88 2.67 -6.54
C THR A 46 16.59 3.78 -5.76
N LYS A 47 17.48 3.39 -4.84
CA LYS A 47 18.37 4.29 -4.11
C LYS A 47 19.80 3.75 -4.21
N ASN A 48 20.72 4.58 -4.71
CA ASN A 48 22.13 4.19 -4.94
C ASN A 48 22.30 2.91 -5.78
N GLY A 49 21.50 2.78 -6.85
CA GLY A 49 21.55 1.62 -7.76
C GLY A 49 20.95 0.32 -7.21
N LYS A 50 20.33 0.35 -6.02
CA LYS A 50 19.63 -0.80 -5.42
C LYS A 50 18.14 -0.54 -5.34
N VAL A 51 17.33 -1.52 -5.70
CA VAL A 51 15.88 -1.48 -5.48
C VAL A 51 15.64 -1.49 -3.97
N VAL A 52 14.92 -0.47 -3.49
CA VAL A 52 14.56 -0.33 -2.07
C VAL A 52 13.10 -0.64 -1.81
N GLY A 53 12.28 -0.70 -2.85
CA GLY A 53 10.88 -1.06 -2.76
C GLY A 53 10.10 -0.77 -4.03
N SER A 54 8.79 -0.81 -3.94
CA SER A 54 7.85 -0.42 -4.98
C SER A 54 6.85 0.58 -4.43
N GLU A 55 6.46 1.57 -5.22
CA GLU A 55 5.40 2.52 -4.89
C GLU A 55 4.05 1.82 -4.63
N LEU A 56 3.88 0.61 -5.19
CA LEU A 56 2.64 -0.16 -5.15
C LEU A 56 2.56 -1.17 -4.00
N ALA A 57 3.60 -1.29 -3.16
CA ALA A 57 3.67 -2.32 -2.14
C ALA A 57 4.20 -1.79 -0.81
N ALA A 58 3.40 -1.98 0.24
CA ALA A 58 3.79 -1.68 1.61
C ALA A 58 5.04 -2.46 2.04
N GLN A 59 5.83 -1.85 2.90
CA GLN A 59 7.02 -2.44 3.51
C GLN A 59 7.01 -2.23 5.02
N SER A 60 7.64 -3.14 5.76
CA SER A 60 7.71 -3.03 7.22
C SER A 60 8.67 -1.93 7.67
N PHE A 61 8.14 -0.86 8.23
CA PHE A 61 8.89 0.18 8.93
C PHE A 61 8.65 0.06 10.44
N ALA A 62 9.60 -0.52 11.18
CA ALA A 62 9.44 -0.77 12.63
C ALA A 62 10.09 0.30 13.51
N LYS A 63 11.01 1.14 12.99
CA LYS A 63 11.74 2.13 13.79
C LYS A 63 10.88 3.38 14.07
N PRO A 64 10.98 3.98 15.25
CA PRO A 64 10.12 5.10 15.65
C PRO A 64 10.33 6.39 14.84
N GLN A 65 11.44 6.52 14.11
CA GLN A 65 11.71 7.66 13.22
C GLN A 65 10.96 7.63 11.90
N TYR A 66 10.26 6.52 11.57
CA TYR A 66 9.52 6.34 10.33
C TYR A 66 8.02 6.35 10.54
N PHE A 67 7.30 6.73 9.50
CA PHE A 67 5.88 6.45 9.41
C PHE A 67 5.65 4.95 9.26
N HIS A 68 4.66 4.46 9.96
CA HIS A 68 4.26 3.06 9.94
C HIS A 68 3.05 2.87 9.02
N GLU A 69 3.03 1.76 8.33
CA GLU A 69 1.95 1.29 7.50
C GLU A 69 0.70 0.93 8.32
N ARG A 70 -0.41 0.71 7.64
CA ARG A 70 -1.59 0.08 8.22
C ARG A 70 -1.33 -1.41 8.50
N PRO A 71 -2.08 -2.04 9.44
CA PRO A 71 -1.88 -3.46 9.77
C PRO A 71 -1.95 -4.39 8.55
N SER A 72 -1.06 -5.38 8.49
CA SER A 72 -1.01 -6.38 7.43
C SER A 72 -1.56 -7.73 7.91
N ALA A 73 -2.34 -8.41 7.06
CA ALA A 73 -2.82 -9.77 7.28
C ALA A 73 -1.92 -10.85 6.66
N THR A 74 -0.86 -10.47 5.95
CA THR A 74 0.07 -11.43 5.34
C THR A 74 1.01 -12.05 6.37
N THR A 75 1.59 -13.21 6.03
CA THR A 75 2.59 -13.89 6.87
C THR A 75 3.81 -14.25 6.00
N PRO A 76 5.01 -13.66 6.26
CA PRO A 76 5.24 -12.55 7.18
C PRO A 76 4.47 -11.28 6.78
N PRO A 77 4.32 -10.28 7.68
CA PRO A 77 3.65 -9.02 7.34
C PRO A 77 4.27 -8.34 6.11
N TYR A 78 3.41 -7.76 5.27
CA TYR A 78 3.76 -7.07 4.01
C TYR A 78 4.48 -7.96 2.99
N ASN A 79 4.11 -9.24 2.91
CA ASN A 79 4.66 -10.17 1.91
C ASN A 79 3.97 -10.01 0.55
N PRO A 80 4.62 -9.44 -0.47
CA PRO A 80 4.00 -9.24 -1.79
C PRO A 80 3.81 -10.55 -2.56
N GLY A 81 4.53 -11.62 -2.19
CA GLY A 81 4.39 -12.94 -2.79
C GLY A 81 3.21 -13.77 -2.26
N ALA A 82 2.52 -13.28 -1.21
CA ALA A 82 1.39 -13.98 -0.59
C ALA A 82 0.35 -12.98 -0.06
N THR A 83 -0.18 -12.16 -0.96
CA THR A 83 -1.21 -11.16 -0.62
C THR A 83 -2.45 -11.83 -0.08
N THR A 84 -2.99 -11.32 1.03
CA THR A 84 -4.18 -11.86 1.69
C THR A 84 -4.84 -10.81 2.58
N PHE A 85 -6.06 -11.10 2.99
CA PHE A 85 -6.84 -10.30 3.93
C PHE A 85 -7.43 -11.19 5.03
N SER A 86 -7.90 -10.58 6.12
CA SER A 86 -8.28 -11.31 7.32
C SER A 86 -9.51 -12.21 7.17
N ASN A 87 -10.39 -11.93 6.21
CA ASN A 87 -11.69 -12.63 6.01
C ASN A 87 -12.59 -12.68 7.27
N LEU A 88 -12.33 -11.81 8.26
CA LEU A 88 -13.08 -11.80 9.50
C LEU A 88 -14.39 -11.01 9.34
N GLY A 89 -15.50 -11.61 9.70
CA GLY A 89 -16.80 -10.95 9.69
C GLY A 89 -16.92 -9.85 10.75
N PRO A 90 -17.83 -8.87 10.58
CA PRO A 90 -17.97 -7.73 11.49
C PRO A 90 -18.38 -8.12 12.92
N THR A 91 -18.97 -9.30 13.11
CA THR A 91 -19.38 -9.83 14.42
C THR A 91 -18.35 -10.79 15.02
N SER A 92 -17.21 -10.98 14.36
CA SER A 92 -16.17 -11.92 14.80
C SER A 92 -15.45 -11.42 16.05
N ASP A 93 -15.36 -12.26 17.08
CA ASP A 93 -14.54 -11.99 18.28
C ASP A 93 -13.05 -11.87 17.94
N ALA A 94 -12.59 -12.58 16.90
CA ALA A 94 -11.21 -12.46 16.44
C ALA A 94 -10.93 -11.06 15.85
N LEU A 95 -11.84 -10.52 15.05
CA LEU A 95 -11.72 -9.13 14.54
C LEU A 95 -11.71 -8.13 15.69
N LYS A 96 -12.62 -8.27 16.64
CA LYS A 96 -12.68 -7.40 17.82
C LYS A 96 -11.37 -7.39 18.59
N LYS A 97 -10.80 -8.57 18.86
CA LYS A 97 -9.50 -8.72 19.55
C LYS A 97 -8.37 -8.09 18.74
N GLN A 98 -8.34 -8.27 17.42
CA GLN A 98 -7.34 -7.67 16.53
C GLN A 98 -7.40 -6.15 16.57
N VAL A 99 -8.58 -5.56 16.44
CA VAL A 99 -8.76 -4.10 16.50
C VAL A 99 -8.39 -3.55 17.88
N GLN A 100 -8.79 -4.22 18.97
CA GLN A 100 -8.41 -3.82 20.33
C GLN A 100 -6.88 -3.85 20.55
N ALA A 101 -6.20 -4.87 20.03
CA ALA A 101 -4.75 -4.95 20.10
C ALA A 101 -4.07 -3.83 19.29
N ALA A 102 -4.58 -3.53 18.11
CA ALA A 102 -4.08 -2.42 17.28
C ALA A 102 -4.29 -1.05 17.98
N ILE A 103 -5.46 -0.81 18.56
CA ILE A 103 -5.74 0.40 19.36
C ILE A 103 -4.73 0.51 20.50
N ALA A 104 -4.52 -0.55 21.28
CA ALA A 104 -3.58 -0.55 22.40
C ALA A 104 -2.15 -0.25 21.91
N GLN A 105 -1.76 -0.80 20.75
CA GLN A 105 -0.45 -0.52 20.15
C GLN A 105 -0.31 0.94 19.73
N ILE A 106 -1.32 1.52 19.07
CA ILE A 106 -1.32 2.94 18.67
C ILE A 106 -1.24 3.86 19.92
N LEU A 107 -2.06 3.61 20.93
CA LEU A 107 -2.00 4.39 22.19
C LEU A 107 -0.63 4.30 22.86
N LYS A 108 0.02 3.14 22.81
CA LYS A 108 1.35 2.94 23.35
C LYS A 108 2.43 3.69 22.56
N THR A 109 2.36 3.67 21.23
CA THR A 109 3.38 4.26 20.35
C THR A 109 3.19 5.76 20.12
N GLU A 110 1.97 6.21 19.95
CA GLU A 110 1.64 7.60 19.59
C GLU A 110 1.22 8.43 20.81
N GLY A 111 0.65 7.81 21.84
CA GLY A 111 0.19 8.49 23.06
C GLY A 111 1.24 9.38 23.75
N PRO A 112 2.50 8.94 23.91
CA PRO A 112 3.55 9.78 24.50
C PRO A 112 3.80 11.09 23.74
N TYR A 113 3.50 11.14 22.44
CA TYR A 113 3.72 12.30 21.58
C TYR A 113 2.42 13.09 21.30
N ASN A 114 1.27 12.52 21.61
CA ASN A 114 -0.05 13.12 21.44
C ASN A 114 -0.79 13.16 22.78
N PRO A 115 -0.49 14.12 23.66
CA PRO A 115 -1.16 14.23 24.98
C PRO A 115 -2.68 14.32 24.83
N GLY A 116 -3.41 13.47 25.53
CA GLY A 116 -4.87 13.42 25.47
C GLY A 116 -5.44 12.60 24.32
N LEU A 117 -4.61 11.86 23.56
CA LEU A 117 -5.08 10.98 22.47
C LEU A 117 -6.12 9.98 23.00
N THR A 118 -7.30 10.02 22.42
CA THR A 118 -8.42 9.13 22.72
C THR A 118 -8.62 8.09 21.62
N VAL A 119 -9.34 7.01 21.90
CA VAL A 119 -9.66 5.96 20.92
C VAL A 119 -10.44 6.52 19.72
N HIS A 120 -11.29 7.52 19.94
CA HIS A 120 -12.12 8.14 18.90
C HIS A 120 -11.31 8.96 17.87
N GLU A 121 -10.11 9.36 18.22
CA GLU A 121 -9.20 10.12 17.34
C GLU A 121 -8.30 9.21 16.51
N ILE A 122 -8.32 7.90 16.76
CA ILE A 122 -7.54 6.93 15.99
C ILE A 122 -8.26 6.64 14.67
N PRO A 123 -7.64 6.92 13.52
CA PRO A 123 -8.23 6.62 12.22
C PRO A 123 -8.44 5.12 12.01
N VAL A 124 -9.47 4.77 11.24
CA VAL A 124 -9.87 3.37 11.03
C VAL A 124 -8.77 2.54 10.35
N ASP A 125 -8.05 3.12 9.41
CA ASP A 125 -6.94 2.47 8.71
C ASP A 125 -5.73 2.18 9.61
N ALA A 126 -5.58 2.90 10.72
CA ALA A 126 -4.56 2.62 11.73
C ALA A 126 -4.79 1.28 12.47
N VAL A 127 -6.02 0.77 12.48
CA VAL A 127 -6.43 -0.40 13.28
C VAL A 127 -7.05 -1.53 12.45
N THR A 128 -7.20 -1.34 11.15
CA THR A 128 -7.76 -2.33 10.22
C THR A 128 -6.75 -2.75 9.17
N THR A 129 -6.76 -4.05 8.81
CA THR A 129 -5.95 -4.57 7.71
C THR A 129 -6.50 -4.10 6.36
N SER A 130 -5.61 -3.96 5.38
CA SER A 130 -6.02 -3.74 3.99
C SER A 130 -6.56 -5.03 3.35
N GLY A 131 -7.25 -4.88 2.21
CA GLY A 131 -7.73 -6.01 1.43
C GLY A 131 -6.62 -6.83 0.75
N SER A 132 -5.46 -6.24 0.52
CA SER A 132 -4.28 -6.92 -0.05
C SER A 132 -3.29 -7.39 1.02
N GLY A 133 -3.27 -6.75 2.19
CA GLY A 133 -2.24 -6.90 3.21
C GLY A 133 -0.91 -6.21 2.86
N ILE A 134 -0.83 -5.53 1.72
CA ILE A 134 0.36 -4.81 1.21
C ILE A 134 0.03 -3.41 0.68
N ASP A 135 -1.06 -2.80 1.14
CA ASP A 135 -1.46 -1.44 0.76
C ASP A 135 -0.36 -0.43 1.16
N PRO A 136 0.25 0.29 0.20
CA PRO A 136 1.35 1.21 0.47
C PRO A 136 0.91 2.53 1.09
N ASP A 137 -0.42 2.79 1.11
CA ASP A 137 -0.97 4.07 1.51
C ASP A 137 -1.64 4.01 2.88
N ILE A 138 -1.50 5.12 3.60
CA ILE A 138 -2.26 5.41 4.81
C ILE A 138 -3.10 6.68 4.61
N SER A 139 -4.15 6.85 5.39
CA SER A 139 -4.93 8.08 5.34
C SER A 139 -4.09 9.30 5.79
N PRO A 140 -4.37 10.50 5.26
CA PRO A 140 -3.78 11.73 5.76
C PRO A 140 -4.01 11.94 7.28
N ALA A 141 -5.13 11.43 7.80
CA ALA A 141 -5.43 11.46 9.23
C ALA A 141 -4.46 10.56 10.03
N TYR A 142 -4.17 9.35 9.54
CA TYR A 142 -3.22 8.47 10.20
C TYR A 142 -1.77 9.00 10.08
N ALA A 143 -1.39 9.58 8.95
CA ALA A 143 -0.11 10.26 8.82
C ALA A 143 -0.01 11.45 9.81
N ALA A 144 -1.07 12.26 9.96
CA ALA A 144 -1.09 13.38 10.90
C ALA A 144 -0.96 12.94 12.37
N LEU A 145 -1.56 11.80 12.75
CA LEU A 145 -1.43 11.20 14.08
C LEU A 145 0.04 10.84 14.39
N GLN A 146 0.76 10.26 13.43
CA GLN A 146 2.16 9.85 13.57
C GLN A 146 3.16 11.02 13.51
N ALA A 147 2.75 12.15 12.92
CA ALA A 147 3.63 13.27 12.61
C ALA A 147 4.39 13.83 13.83
N ARG A 148 3.75 13.88 15.00
CA ARG A 148 4.37 14.39 16.23
C ARG A 148 5.49 13.47 16.75
N ARG A 149 5.30 12.15 16.69
CA ARG A 149 6.33 11.17 17.01
C ARG A 149 7.53 11.30 16.07
N VAL A 150 7.27 11.32 14.77
CA VAL A 150 8.33 11.41 13.76
C VAL A 150 9.11 12.73 13.92
N ALA A 151 8.42 13.86 14.11
CA ALA A 151 9.05 15.16 14.36
C ALA A 151 9.96 15.13 15.59
N ALA A 152 9.46 14.62 16.71
CA ALA A 152 10.22 14.54 17.96
C ALA A 152 11.46 13.64 17.83
N VAL A 153 11.30 12.44 17.24
CA VAL A 153 12.41 11.46 17.14
C VAL A 153 13.46 11.89 16.12
N ARG A 154 13.07 12.62 15.08
CA ARG A 154 14.01 13.15 14.05
C ARG A 154 14.54 14.54 14.37
N HIS A 155 14.12 15.16 15.48
CA HIS A 155 14.47 16.54 15.82
C HIS A 155 14.07 17.56 14.73
N MET A 156 12.98 17.30 14.03
CA MET A 156 12.39 18.17 13.01
C MET A 156 11.24 18.98 13.60
N SER A 157 10.94 20.13 12.99
CA SER A 157 9.71 20.85 13.32
C SER A 157 8.48 20.07 12.83
N LEU A 158 7.38 20.15 13.55
CA LEU A 158 6.11 19.55 13.13
C LEU A 158 5.61 20.12 11.79
N GLY A 159 5.94 21.39 11.51
CA GLY A 159 5.61 22.06 10.25
C GLY A 159 6.31 21.43 9.05
N GLU A 160 7.60 21.12 9.16
CA GLU A 160 8.37 20.43 8.12
C GLU A 160 7.82 19.02 7.86
N VAL A 161 7.54 18.25 8.92
CA VAL A 161 6.96 16.90 8.77
C VAL A 161 5.58 16.96 8.09
N LYS A 162 4.71 17.91 8.48
CA LYS A 162 3.41 18.10 7.82
C LYS A 162 3.54 18.51 6.35
N LYS A 163 4.54 19.31 6.01
CA LYS A 163 4.83 19.67 4.62
C LYS A 163 5.24 18.44 3.81
N LEU A 164 6.09 17.57 4.36
CA LEU A 164 6.47 16.33 3.69
C LEU A 164 5.26 15.38 3.52
N ILE A 165 4.38 15.27 4.50
CA ILE A 165 3.11 14.51 4.36
C ILE A 165 2.31 15.07 3.17
N SER A 166 2.08 16.39 3.12
CA SER A 166 1.31 17.01 2.05
C SER A 166 1.92 16.80 0.66
N GLN A 167 3.26 16.78 0.56
CA GLN A 167 3.97 16.57 -0.69
C GLN A 167 3.94 15.12 -1.19
N ASN A 168 3.68 14.16 -0.28
CA ASN A 168 3.57 12.73 -0.57
C ASN A 168 2.12 12.24 -0.37
N THR A 169 1.14 13.14 -0.50
CA THR A 169 -0.28 12.82 -0.46
C THR A 169 -0.84 12.88 -1.86
N ASP A 170 -1.31 11.75 -2.36
CA ASP A 170 -2.08 11.70 -3.59
C ASP A 170 -3.52 12.11 -3.34
N GLY A 171 -4.01 13.02 -4.19
CA GLY A 171 -5.39 13.48 -4.15
C GLY A 171 -6.35 12.51 -4.84
N ARG A 172 -7.63 12.88 -4.86
CA ARG A 172 -8.64 12.13 -5.60
C ARG A 172 -8.39 12.20 -7.10
N SER A 173 -8.38 11.08 -7.81
CA SER A 173 -8.28 11.03 -9.27
C SER A 173 -9.43 11.83 -9.90
N LEU A 174 -9.11 12.68 -10.88
CA LEU A 174 -10.05 13.62 -11.52
C LEU A 174 -10.81 14.53 -10.51
N GLY A 175 -10.31 14.68 -9.28
CA GLY A 175 -10.89 15.51 -8.22
C GLY A 175 -12.04 14.85 -7.44
N PHE A 176 -12.55 13.69 -7.84
CA PHE A 176 -13.71 13.06 -7.20
C PHE A 176 -13.61 11.53 -7.03
N PHE A 177 -12.74 10.83 -7.72
CA PHE A 177 -12.56 9.39 -7.57
C PHE A 177 -11.53 9.04 -6.49
N GLY A 178 -11.88 8.09 -5.62
CA GLY A 178 -11.03 7.57 -4.56
C GLY A 178 -10.98 8.47 -3.32
N GLU A 179 -10.14 8.11 -2.39
CA GLU A 179 -9.81 8.89 -1.19
C GLU A 179 -8.34 9.31 -1.25
N PRO A 180 -7.96 10.45 -0.63
CA PRO A 180 -6.56 10.84 -0.53
C PRO A 180 -5.74 9.80 0.23
N GLY A 181 -4.57 9.44 -0.30
CA GLY A 181 -3.63 8.50 0.28
C GLY A 181 -2.25 9.12 0.47
N VAL A 182 -1.51 8.68 1.48
CA VAL A 182 -0.12 9.05 1.74
C VAL A 182 0.73 7.83 1.56
N ASN A 183 1.59 7.81 0.54
CA ASN A 183 2.50 6.70 0.31
C ASN A 183 3.61 6.69 1.37
N VAL A 184 3.62 5.64 2.20
CA VAL A 184 4.50 5.57 3.36
C VAL A 184 5.96 5.37 2.97
N LEU A 185 6.24 4.58 1.93
CA LEU A 185 7.60 4.39 1.43
C LEU A 185 8.20 5.70 0.91
N GLU A 186 7.47 6.41 0.05
CA GLU A 186 7.93 7.68 -0.51
C GLU A 186 8.13 8.73 0.57
N LEU A 187 7.18 8.84 1.51
CA LEU A 187 7.27 9.75 2.64
C LEU A 187 8.49 9.45 3.53
N ASN A 188 8.76 8.18 3.84
CA ASN A 188 9.93 7.78 4.63
C ASN A 188 11.26 8.06 3.88
N LEU A 189 11.28 7.84 2.57
CA LEU A 189 12.44 8.21 1.74
C LEU A 189 12.64 9.74 1.66
N ALA A 190 11.55 10.52 1.63
CA ALA A 190 11.61 11.98 1.68
C ALA A 190 12.17 12.48 3.01
N LEU A 191 11.76 11.88 4.14
CA LEU A 191 12.34 12.15 5.46
C LEU A 191 13.84 11.87 5.51
N ASP A 192 14.29 10.75 4.92
CA ASP A 192 15.71 10.39 4.91
C ASP A 192 16.53 11.35 4.04
N ARG A 193 15.96 11.87 2.94
CA ARG A 193 16.62 12.91 2.11
C ARG A 193 16.71 14.25 2.82
N HIS A 194 15.77 14.58 3.69
CA HIS A 194 15.76 15.86 4.42
C HIS A 194 16.75 15.89 5.59
N ALA A 195 17.11 14.70 6.12
CA ALA A 195 18.05 14.55 7.23
C ALA A 195 19.52 14.38 6.80
N ALA A 196 19.79 14.27 5.49
CA ALA A 196 21.13 14.17 4.90
C ALA A 196 21.67 15.53 4.49
#